data_548b96d2842fb6451496a7750d247ba6
#
_entry.id   548b96d2842fb6451496a7750d247ba6
#
_cell.length_a   1.000
_cell.length_b   1.000
_cell.length_c   1.000
_cell.angle_alpha   90.00
_cell.angle_beta   90.00
_cell.angle_gamma   90.00
#
_symmetry.space_group_name_H-M   'P 1'
#
loop_
_entity.id
_entity.type
_entity.pdbx_description
1 polymer ?
#
loop_
_entity_poly.entity_id
_entity_poly.type
_entity_poly.pdbx_seq_one_letter_code
_entity_poly.pdbx_strand_id
1 'polypeptide(L)'
;MDALFRFKHFSVRNTDSALKVGTDAVLLGTVMSIPGHCSRALDIGTGTGVIALIAAQRTEDFREPCHITGIDIDSASAQEAASNFALSPWSDRLQAQCVPLQEFSPGMEFDHIFSNPPYYDRSLRSSELRVSRARHSDTLDFDSLLSHSRSLLAPQGILSLIIPCEIVSDLRRRAASYGLYPFRLVKIRTTDRKFPKRAVVEFSTERVELDTEELTMTRDGVWTPEYSHYVDDFYLKKT
;
A
#
# COMPACT_ATOMS: atom_id res chain seq x y z
N MET A 1 24.49 -7.81 4.07
CA MET A 1 23.36 -7.74 3.11
C MET A 1 23.22 -6.29 2.75
N ASP A 2 23.11 -5.98 1.44
CA ASP A 2 22.96 -4.59 1.01
C ASP A 2 21.70 -4.00 1.64
N ALA A 3 21.90 -3.00 2.46
CA ALA A 3 20.85 -2.24 3.12
C ALA A 3 20.03 -1.37 2.14
N LEU A 4 20.32 -1.49 0.84
CA LEU A 4 19.77 -0.66 -0.23
C LEU A 4 19.06 -1.55 -1.26
N PHE A 5 17.75 -1.38 -1.41
CA PHE A 5 16.99 -1.97 -2.52
C PHE A 5 16.97 -0.99 -3.70
N ARG A 6 17.37 -1.46 -4.89
CA ARG A 6 17.50 -0.60 -6.07
C ARG A 6 16.39 -0.85 -7.08
N PHE A 7 15.68 0.21 -7.43
CA PHE A 7 14.79 0.30 -8.58
C PHE A 7 15.48 1.02 -9.74
N LYS A 8 14.85 1.12 -10.90
CA LYS A 8 15.42 1.79 -12.08
C LYS A 8 15.69 3.29 -11.83
N HIS A 9 14.75 3.99 -11.21
CA HIS A 9 14.77 5.44 -11.06
C HIS A 9 15.06 5.91 -9.63
N PHE A 10 15.00 5.02 -8.64
CA PHE A 10 15.25 5.35 -7.24
C PHE A 10 15.80 4.16 -6.47
N SER A 11 16.26 4.42 -5.27
CA SER A 11 16.73 3.38 -4.35
C SER A 11 16.08 3.58 -2.98
N VAL A 12 15.86 2.50 -2.25
CA VAL A 12 15.21 2.50 -0.95
C VAL A 12 16.15 1.93 0.09
N ARG A 13 16.51 2.71 1.13
CA ARG A 13 17.09 2.17 2.35
C ARG A 13 16.10 1.23 3.00
N ASN A 14 16.60 0.14 3.54
CA ASN A 14 15.79 -0.99 4.00
C ASN A 14 16.38 -1.61 5.28
N THR A 15 16.80 -0.75 6.22
CA THR A 15 17.54 -1.15 7.42
C THR A 15 16.74 -1.01 8.70
N ASP A 16 16.10 0.14 8.92
CA ASP A 16 15.58 0.55 10.22
C ASP A 16 14.07 0.32 10.34
N SER A 17 13.35 0.40 9.23
CA SER A 17 11.91 0.14 9.18
C SER A 17 11.53 -1.27 9.66
N ALA A 18 10.45 -1.35 10.41
CA ALA A 18 9.90 -2.60 10.93
C ALA A 18 9.52 -3.59 9.80
N LEU A 19 9.00 -3.07 8.68
CA LEU A 19 8.68 -3.85 7.48
C LEU A 19 9.67 -3.52 6.36
N LYS A 20 10.34 -4.56 5.88
CA LYS A 20 11.28 -4.44 4.75
C LYS A 20 10.53 -4.30 3.42
N VAL A 21 11.23 -3.78 2.38
CA VAL A 21 10.70 -3.80 1.01
C VAL A 21 10.32 -5.23 0.64
N GLY A 22 9.04 -5.47 0.53
CA GLY A 22 8.47 -6.79 0.24
C GLY A 22 7.68 -6.78 -1.07
N THR A 23 7.42 -7.96 -1.58
CA THR A 23 6.62 -8.15 -2.80
C THR A 23 5.25 -7.50 -2.70
N ASP A 24 4.59 -7.57 -1.53
CA ASP A 24 3.26 -6.99 -1.32
C ASP A 24 3.27 -5.47 -1.51
N ALA A 25 4.28 -4.77 -0.97
CA ALA A 25 4.40 -3.32 -1.13
C ALA A 25 4.61 -2.92 -2.60
N VAL A 26 5.47 -3.65 -3.34
CA VAL A 26 5.67 -3.39 -4.77
C VAL A 26 4.40 -3.69 -5.56
N LEU A 27 3.73 -4.81 -5.28
CA LEU A 27 2.46 -5.16 -5.94
C LEU A 27 1.40 -4.08 -5.72
N LEU A 28 1.22 -3.59 -4.48
CA LEU A 28 0.27 -2.51 -4.24
C LEU A 28 0.65 -1.27 -5.05
N GLY A 29 1.87 -0.78 -4.89
CA GLY A 29 2.32 0.45 -5.55
C GLY A 29 2.21 0.41 -7.07
N THR A 30 2.42 -0.77 -7.69
CA THR A 30 2.39 -0.92 -9.16
C THR A 30 1.00 -1.25 -9.72
N VAL A 31 0.16 -2.02 -8.97
CA VAL A 31 -1.13 -2.55 -9.45
C VAL A 31 -2.30 -1.62 -9.13
N MET A 32 -2.24 -0.87 -8.01
CA MET A 32 -3.33 0.04 -7.63
C MET A 32 -3.64 1.06 -8.73
N SER A 33 -4.90 1.43 -8.88
CA SER A 33 -5.31 2.56 -9.71
C SER A 33 -4.80 3.87 -9.09
N ILE A 34 -4.43 4.84 -9.91
CA ILE A 34 -4.18 6.21 -9.44
C ILE A 34 -5.10 7.14 -10.22
N PRO A 35 -6.01 7.88 -9.56
CA PRO A 35 -6.88 8.82 -10.26
C PRO A 35 -6.07 9.86 -11.03
N GLY A 36 -6.42 10.11 -12.30
CA GLY A 36 -5.68 11.06 -13.13
C GLY A 36 -5.73 12.53 -12.64
N HIS A 37 -6.63 12.81 -11.71
CA HIS A 37 -6.75 14.11 -11.02
C HIS A 37 -6.13 14.10 -9.61
N CYS A 38 -5.40 13.03 -9.24
CA CYS A 38 -4.82 12.90 -7.92
C CYS A 38 -3.80 14.01 -7.66
N SER A 39 -4.14 14.90 -6.76
CA SER A 39 -3.27 15.98 -6.29
C SER A 39 -2.70 15.70 -4.90
N ARG A 40 -3.38 14.90 -4.10
CA ARG A 40 -2.97 14.52 -2.75
C ARG A 40 -3.20 13.03 -2.48
N ALA A 41 -2.16 12.36 -2.02
CA ALA A 41 -2.24 10.95 -1.63
C ALA A 41 -1.68 10.72 -0.21
N LEU A 42 -2.19 9.67 0.45
CA LEU A 42 -1.78 9.26 1.80
C LEU A 42 -1.36 7.79 1.81
N ASP A 43 -0.14 7.53 2.25
CA ASP A 43 0.41 6.19 2.50
C ASP A 43 0.33 5.88 4.00
N ILE A 44 -0.60 5.01 4.41
CA ILE A 44 -0.82 4.65 5.82
C ILE A 44 0.03 3.43 6.17
N GLY A 45 0.90 3.58 7.17
CA GLY A 45 1.91 2.59 7.52
C GLY A 45 3.00 2.56 6.44
N THR A 46 3.58 3.72 6.14
CA THR A 46 4.48 3.91 5.00
C THR A 46 5.77 3.08 5.05
N GLY A 47 6.18 2.66 6.26
CA GLY A 47 7.37 1.83 6.46
C GLY A 47 8.62 2.48 5.85
N THR A 48 9.20 1.83 4.83
CA THR A 48 10.35 2.38 4.07
C THR A 48 9.97 3.50 3.09
N GLY A 49 8.69 3.79 2.89
CA GLY A 49 8.22 4.73 1.89
C GLY A 49 8.14 4.18 0.46
N VAL A 50 8.36 2.89 0.26
CA VAL A 50 8.45 2.31 -1.09
C VAL A 50 7.17 2.46 -1.91
N ILE A 51 5.98 2.34 -1.30
CA ILE A 51 4.71 2.48 -2.01
C ILE A 51 4.53 3.93 -2.47
N ALA A 52 4.80 4.89 -1.58
CA ALA A 52 4.77 6.31 -1.90
C ALA A 52 5.76 6.68 -3.02
N LEU A 53 6.97 6.12 -3.02
CA LEU A 53 7.97 6.34 -4.08
C LEU A 53 7.51 5.77 -5.44
N ILE A 54 6.91 4.58 -5.46
CA ILE A 54 6.33 4.00 -6.67
C ILE A 54 5.17 4.88 -7.17
N ALA A 55 4.29 5.34 -6.27
CA ALA A 55 3.20 6.24 -6.63
C ALA A 55 3.72 7.59 -7.16
N ALA A 56 4.79 8.12 -6.58
CA ALA A 56 5.45 9.33 -7.06
C ALA A 56 5.99 9.16 -8.47
N GLN A 57 6.69 8.06 -8.79
CA GLN A 57 7.13 7.76 -10.15
C GLN A 57 5.94 7.68 -11.11
N ARG A 58 4.86 6.97 -10.75
CA ARG A 58 3.69 6.80 -11.62
C ARG A 58 2.90 8.07 -11.89
N THR A 59 3.11 9.11 -11.09
CA THR A 59 2.44 10.41 -11.21
C THR A 59 3.39 11.52 -11.66
N GLU A 60 4.60 11.19 -12.15
CA GLU A 60 5.59 12.21 -12.54
C GLU A 60 5.14 13.03 -13.74
N ASP A 61 4.42 12.42 -14.68
CA ASP A 61 3.90 13.09 -15.88
C ASP A 61 2.49 13.69 -15.70
N PHE A 62 1.96 13.69 -14.47
CA PHE A 62 0.66 14.34 -14.22
C PHE A 62 0.79 15.84 -14.41
N ARG A 63 -0.26 16.46 -15.01
CA ARG A 63 -0.30 17.89 -15.25
C ARG A 63 -0.09 18.71 -13.97
N GLU A 64 -0.72 18.29 -12.88
CA GLU A 64 -0.55 18.84 -11.54
C GLU A 64 0.21 17.86 -10.66
N PRO A 65 1.21 18.30 -9.88
CA PRO A 65 1.97 17.41 -9.01
C PRO A 65 1.07 16.72 -7.98
N CYS A 66 1.23 15.39 -7.85
CA CYS A 66 0.60 14.65 -6.76
C CYS A 66 1.51 14.69 -5.53
N HIS A 67 1.08 15.39 -4.47
CA HIS A 67 1.78 15.43 -3.18
C HIS A 67 1.40 14.22 -2.33
N ILE A 68 2.40 13.49 -1.87
CA ILE A 68 2.18 12.23 -1.13
C ILE A 68 2.71 12.38 0.29
N THR A 69 1.85 12.12 1.26
CA THR A 69 2.20 12.05 2.68
C THR A 69 2.26 10.60 3.10
N GLY A 70 3.40 10.16 3.64
CA GLY A 70 3.52 8.87 4.33
C GLY A 70 3.36 9.08 5.84
N ILE A 71 2.56 8.25 6.51
CA ILE A 71 2.48 8.23 7.96
C ILE A 71 2.86 6.86 8.50
N ASP A 72 3.53 6.84 9.64
CA ASP A 72 3.84 5.60 10.36
C ASP A 72 3.84 5.89 11.87
N ILE A 73 3.39 4.92 12.67
CA ILE A 73 3.44 5.00 14.13
C ILE A 73 4.85 4.76 14.65
N ASP A 74 5.65 3.96 13.93
CA ASP A 74 7.04 3.67 14.28
C ASP A 74 7.96 4.78 13.80
N SER A 75 8.67 5.42 14.75
CA SER A 75 9.53 6.56 14.43
C SER A 75 10.73 6.19 13.56
N ALA A 76 11.25 4.96 13.68
CA ALA A 76 12.35 4.51 12.85
C ALA A 76 11.91 4.33 11.39
N SER A 77 10.72 3.78 11.17
CA SER A 77 10.08 3.67 9.85
C SER A 77 9.82 5.04 9.23
N ALA A 78 9.23 5.97 9.97
CA ALA A 78 8.95 7.31 9.47
C ALA A 78 10.24 8.09 9.10
N GLN A 79 11.31 7.94 9.89
CA GLN A 79 12.62 8.54 9.60
C GLN A 79 13.30 7.92 8.38
N GLU A 80 13.20 6.59 8.23
CA GLU A 80 13.73 5.89 7.05
C GLU A 80 12.98 6.32 5.79
N ALA A 81 11.64 6.40 5.83
CA ALA A 81 10.82 6.93 4.74
C ALA A 81 11.21 8.37 4.38
N ALA A 82 11.34 9.26 5.37
CA ALA A 82 11.76 10.66 5.15
C ALA A 82 13.13 10.73 4.47
N SER A 83 14.08 9.88 4.88
CA SER A 83 15.41 9.80 4.28
C SER A 83 15.35 9.29 2.84
N ASN A 84 14.51 8.29 2.56
CA ASN A 84 14.31 7.75 1.22
C ASN A 84 13.64 8.78 0.29
N PHE A 85 12.66 9.53 0.80
CA PHE A 85 11.99 10.60 0.07
C PHE A 85 12.94 11.72 -0.30
N ALA A 86 13.76 12.17 0.67
CA ALA A 86 14.75 13.24 0.44
C ALA A 86 15.81 12.88 -0.61
N LEU A 87 16.11 11.59 -0.78
CA LEU A 87 17.08 11.09 -1.76
C LEU A 87 16.46 10.73 -3.11
N SER A 88 15.13 10.84 -3.25
CA SER A 88 14.41 10.51 -4.49
C SER A 88 14.34 11.70 -5.46
N PRO A 89 14.09 11.45 -6.75
CA PRO A 89 13.84 12.52 -7.73
C PRO A 89 12.61 13.37 -7.41
N TRP A 90 11.72 12.88 -6.55
CA TRP A 90 10.41 13.49 -6.22
C TRP A 90 10.38 14.08 -4.80
N SER A 91 11.53 14.46 -4.24
CA SER A 91 11.68 14.94 -2.87
C SER A 91 10.87 16.19 -2.56
N ASP A 92 10.53 17.00 -3.54
CA ASP A 92 9.74 18.22 -3.44
C ASP A 92 8.23 17.97 -3.16
N ARG A 93 7.74 16.76 -3.41
CA ARG A 93 6.32 16.41 -3.27
C ARG A 93 6.06 15.19 -2.37
N LEU A 94 7.09 14.72 -1.67
CA LEU A 94 7.00 13.61 -0.73
C LEU A 94 7.34 14.08 0.70
N GLN A 95 6.54 13.70 1.67
CA GLN A 95 6.83 13.93 3.08
C GLN A 95 6.46 12.71 3.92
N ALA A 96 7.18 12.49 5.03
CA ALA A 96 6.86 11.45 6.00
C ALA A 96 6.63 12.06 7.38
N GLN A 97 5.68 11.52 8.15
CA GLN A 97 5.34 11.95 9.50
C GLN A 97 5.25 10.75 10.43
N CYS A 98 5.84 10.87 11.61
CA CYS A 98 5.69 9.91 12.69
C CYS A 98 4.42 10.25 13.48
N VAL A 99 3.31 9.61 13.12
CA VAL A 99 2.01 9.85 13.78
C VAL A 99 1.12 8.62 13.58
N PRO A 100 0.40 8.16 14.61
CA PRO A 100 -0.61 7.13 14.45
C PRO A 100 -1.79 7.67 13.64
N LEU A 101 -2.42 6.80 12.83
CA LEU A 101 -3.57 7.20 11.99
C LEU A 101 -4.68 7.87 12.79
N GLN A 102 -4.94 7.40 14.00
CA GLN A 102 -6.00 7.89 14.89
C GLN A 102 -5.78 9.36 15.33
N GLU A 103 -4.54 9.82 15.32
CA GLU A 103 -4.16 11.19 15.71
C GLU A 103 -3.87 12.08 14.49
N PHE A 104 -3.85 11.48 13.28
CA PHE A 104 -3.55 12.21 12.05
C PHE A 104 -4.73 13.09 11.62
N SER A 105 -4.56 14.40 11.78
CA SER A 105 -5.57 15.42 11.45
C SER A 105 -4.99 16.50 10.53
N PRO A 106 -4.86 16.22 9.22
CA PRO A 106 -4.15 17.11 8.28
C PRO A 106 -4.93 18.36 7.89
N GLY A 107 -6.23 18.47 8.24
CA GLY A 107 -7.08 19.59 7.83
C GLY A 107 -7.40 19.63 6.33
N MET A 108 -7.15 18.54 5.62
CA MET A 108 -7.39 18.39 4.18
C MET A 108 -7.80 16.97 3.84
N GLU A 109 -8.44 16.78 2.69
CA GLU A 109 -8.85 15.49 2.14
C GLU A 109 -7.83 14.98 1.11
N PHE A 110 -7.87 13.66 0.85
CA PHE A 110 -6.98 12.96 -0.07
C PHE A 110 -7.77 12.34 -1.22
N ASP A 111 -7.23 12.47 -2.42
CA ASP A 111 -7.79 11.85 -3.63
C ASP A 111 -7.47 10.35 -3.68
N HIS A 112 -6.37 9.94 -3.06
CA HIS A 112 -5.97 8.54 -2.98
C HIS A 112 -5.36 8.22 -1.61
N ILE A 113 -5.89 7.20 -0.96
CA ILE A 113 -5.32 6.62 0.26
C ILE A 113 -4.91 5.19 -0.06
N PHE A 114 -3.73 4.77 0.37
CA PHE A 114 -3.29 3.38 0.19
C PHE A 114 -2.57 2.87 1.42
N SER A 115 -2.62 1.54 1.61
CA SER A 115 -1.95 0.88 2.74
C SER A 115 -1.66 -0.58 2.43
N ASN A 116 -0.51 -1.04 2.92
CA ASN A 116 -0.20 -2.44 3.11
C ASN A 116 -0.25 -2.74 4.62
N PRO A 117 -1.44 -2.90 5.20
CA PRO A 117 -1.58 -3.03 6.65
C PRO A 117 -0.99 -4.33 7.16
N PRO A 118 -0.47 -4.38 8.39
CA PRO A 118 0.02 -5.62 8.96
C PRO A 118 -1.12 -6.64 9.12
N TYR A 119 -0.93 -7.85 8.58
CA TYR A 119 -1.88 -8.96 8.76
C TYR A 119 -1.42 -9.84 9.89
N TYR A 120 -2.22 -9.95 10.94
CA TYR A 120 -2.00 -11.01 11.92
C TYR A 120 -2.65 -12.28 11.41
N ASP A 121 -1.82 -13.23 10.98
CA ASP A 121 -2.26 -14.60 10.69
C ASP A 121 -2.81 -15.22 11.99
N ARG A 122 -4.14 -15.36 12.05
CA ARG A 122 -4.82 -16.02 13.18
C ARG A 122 -4.44 -17.51 13.31
N SER A 123 -3.75 -18.08 12.31
CA SER A 123 -3.31 -19.48 12.30
C SER A 123 -2.04 -19.72 13.11
N LEU A 124 -1.21 -18.69 13.35
CA LEU A 124 -0.03 -18.78 14.22
C LEU A 124 -0.40 -18.52 15.68
N ARG A 125 -1.16 -19.44 16.26
CA ARG A 125 -1.41 -19.52 17.70
C ARG A 125 -0.19 -20.09 18.43
N SER A 126 0.91 -19.36 18.50
CA SER A 126 1.99 -19.66 19.42
C SER A 126 1.73 -18.97 20.77
N SER A 127 2.12 -19.66 21.86
CA SER A 127 1.93 -19.22 23.25
C SER A 127 2.60 -17.87 23.58
N GLU A 128 3.52 -17.38 22.75
CA GLU A 128 4.20 -16.09 22.90
C GLU A 128 3.30 -14.91 22.54
N LEU A 129 2.25 -15.10 21.73
CA LEU A 129 1.29 -14.07 21.37
C LEU A 129 0.36 -13.64 22.51
N ARG A 130 0.25 -14.41 23.59
CA ARG A 130 -0.53 -14.00 24.78
C ARG A 130 0.13 -12.86 25.56
N VAL A 131 1.45 -12.78 25.55
CA VAL A 131 2.21 -11.69 26.22
C VAL A 131 2.21 -10.41 25.36
N SER A 132 2.18 -10.56 24.04
CA SER A 132 2.07 -9.45 23.09
C SER A 132 0.69 -8.80 23.13
N ARG A 133 -0.39 -9.54 23.42
CA ARG A 133 -1.77 -8.99 23.50
C ARG A 133 -1.96 -7.91 24.59
N ALA A 134 -1.12 -7.87 25.61
CA ALA A 134 -1.18 -6.84 26.66
C ALA A 134 -0.58 -5.48 26.21
N ARG A 135 0.06 -5.42 25.03
CA ARG A 135 0.60 -4.19 24.42
C ARG A 135 -0.18 -3.74 23.17
N HIS A 136 -1.35 -4.34 22.89
CA HIS A 136 -2.08 -4.20 21.62
C HIS A 136 -3.14 -3.10 21.59
N SER A 137 -2.93 -2.00 22.30
CA SER A 137 -3.63 -0.73 21.99
C SER A 137 -3.11 -0.05 20.72
N ASP A 138 -1.96 -0.49 20.18
CA ASP A 138 -1.21 0.25 19.15
C ASP A 138 -1.24 -0.37 17.75
N THR A 139 -2.02 -1.44 17.52
CA THR A 139 -2.11 -2.04 16.19
C THR A 139 -3.28 -1.49 15.40
N LEU A 140 -3.02 -1.04 14.18
CA LEU A 140 -4.04 -0.61 13.24
C LEU A 140 -4.98 -1.79 12.92
N ASP A 141 -6.21 -1.76 13.44
CA ASP A 141 -7.25 -2.70 13.06
C ASP A 141 -7.99 -2.21 11.80
N PHE A 142 -8.65 -3.15 11.10
CA PHE A 142 -9.34 -2.80 9.86
C PHE A 142 -10.51 -1.82 10.05
N ASP A 143 -11.19 -1.85 11.18
CA ASP A 143 -12.30 -0.93 11.43
C ASP A 143 -11.78 0.50 11.62
N SER A 144 -10.67 0.66 12.36
CA SER A 144 -9.96 1.94 12.48
C SER A 144 -9.42 2.42 11.13
N LEU A 145 -8.77 1.54 10.35
CA LEU A 145 -8.26 1.87 9.01
C LEU A 145 -9.38 2.37 8.10
N LEU A 146 -10.48 1.63 8.01
CA LEU A 146 -11.62 1.97 7.13
C LEU A 146 -12.32 3.26 7.56
N SER A 147 -12.56 3.41 8.87
CA SER A 147 -13.23 4.58 9.42
C SER A 147 -12.44 5.87 9.18
N HIS A 148 -11.14 5.86 9.52
CA HIS A 148 -10.29 7.04 9.32
C HIS A 148 -10.02 7.32 7.84
N SER A 149 -9.78 6.28 7.03
CA SER A 149 -9.67 6.47 5.58
C SER A 149 -10.92 7.14 5.01
N ARG A 150 -12.12 6.67 5.41
CA ARG A 150 -13.38 7.28 4.95
C ARG A 150 -13.49 8.76 5.31
N SER A 151 -13.05 9.15 6.50
CA SER A 151 -13.10 10.55 6.95
C SER A 151 -12.06 11.46 6.27
N LEU A 152 -10.98 10.87 5.74
CA LEU A 152 -9.89 11.56 5.08
C LEU A 152 -10.03 11.58 3.54
N LEU A 153 -10.90 10.74 2.97
CA LEU A 153 -11.12 10.68 1.52
C LEU A 153 -11.94 11.85 1.01
N ALA A 154 -11.45 12.47 -0.06
CA ALA A 154 -12.21 13.40 -0.89
C ALA A 154 -13.45 12.71 -1.50
N PRO A 155 -14.47 13.46 -1.97
CA PRO A 155 -15.73 12.89 -2.49
C PRO A 155 -15.54 11.82 -3.58
N GLN A 156 -14.55 12.00 -4.47
CA GLN A 156 -14.19 11.04 -5.54
C GLN A 156 -12.90 10.26 -5.22
N GLY A 157 -12.45 10.33 -3.97
CA GLY A 157 -11.23 9.66 -3.54
C GLY A 157 -11.40 8.15 -3.47
N ILE A 158 -10.27 7.45 -3.60
CA ILE A 158 -10.21 5.98 -3.55
C ILE A 158 -9.28 5.49 -2.44
N LEU A 159 -9.61 4.33 -1.88
CA LEU A 159 -8.79 3.59 -0.92
C LEU A 159 -8.29 2.31 -1.56
N SER A 160 -6.98 2.11 -1.65
CA SER A 160 -6.35 0.90 -2.20
C SER A 160 -5.62 0.14 -1.10
N LEU A 161 -5.95 -1.13 -0.93
CA LEU A 161 -5.34 -2.01 0.08
C LEU A 161 -4.81 -3.28 -0.58
N ILE A 162 -3.64 -3.74 -0.13
CA ILE A 162 -3.21 -5.11 -0.42
C ILE A 162 -3.43 -5.97 0.82
N ILE A 163 -4.09 -7.12 0.63
CA ILE A 163 -4.49 -8.03 1.73
C ILE A 163 -4.42 -9.50 1.30
N PRO A 164 -4.41 -10.44 2.23
CA PRO A 164 -4.64 -11.86 1.93
C PRO A 164 -6.02 -12.09 1.30
N CYS A 165 -6.09 -12.97 0.28
CA CYS A 165 -7.36 -13.28 -0.40
C CYS A 165 -8.46 -13.81 0.54
N GLU A 166 -8.07 -14.52 1.60
CA GLU A 166 -8.99 -15.13 2.57
C GLU A 166 -9.81 -14.11 3.37
N ILE A 167 -9.29 -12.89 3.55
CA ILE A 167 -10.00 -11.85 4.31
C ILE A 167 -10.77 -10.87 3.43
N VAL A 168 -10.69 -10.96 2.11
CA VAL A 168 -11.36 -10.05 1.17
C VAL A 168 -12.86 -9.92 1.44
N SER A 169 -13.56 -11.05 1.65
CA SER A 169 -15.00 -11.04 1.86
C SER A 169 -15.39 -10.37 3.18
N ASP A 170 -14.61 -10.57 4.24
CA ASP A 170 -14.82 -9.92 5.53
C ASP A 170 -14.55 -8.43 5.45
N LEU A 171 -13.42 -8.03 4.83
CA LEU A 171 -13.07 -6.63 4.65
C LEU A 171 -14.13 -5.86 3.85
N ARG A 172 -14.64 -6.44 2.75
CA ARG A 172 -15.70 -5.82 1.93
C ARG A 172 -16.98 -5.57 2.73
N ARG A 173 -17.37 -6.52 3.58
CA ARG A 173 -18.55 -6.38 4.45
C ARG A 173 -18.34 -5.26 5.47
N ARG A 174 -17.17 -5.19 6.12
CA ARG A 174 -16.81 -4.11 7.06
C ARG A 174 -16.76 -2.75 6.36
N ALA A 175 -16.11 -2.67 5.20
CA ALA A 175 -15.98 -1.44 4.43
C ALA A 175 -17.35 -0.83 4.08
N ALA A 176 -18.34 -1.66 3.74
CA ALA A 176 -19.70 -1.21 3.46
C ALA A 176 -20.36 -0.50 4.66
N SER A 177 -20.03 -0.88 5.90
CA SER A 177 -20.54 -0.22 7.12
C SER A 177 -19.99 1.20 7.28
N TYR A 178 -18.86 1.52 6.65
CA TYR A 178 -18.26 2.84 6.61
C TYR A 178 -18.57 3.62 5.32
N GLY A 179 -19.46 3.09 4.44
CA GLY A 179 -19.78 3.74 3.17
C GLY A 179 -18.66 3.64 2.13
N LEU A 180 -17.81 2.60 2.23
CA LEU A 180 -16.76 2.27 1.27
C LEU A 180 -17.17 1.03 0.47
N TYR A 181 -17.25 1.15 -0.85
CA TYR A 181 -17.72 0.09 -1.74
C TYR A 181 -16.60 -0.32 -2.69
N PRO A 182 -16.31 -1.63 -2.83
CA PRO A 182 -15.26 -2.08 -3.71
C PRO A 182 -15.69 -1.89 -5.16
N PHE A 183 -14.80 -1.29 -5.96
CA PHE A 183 -15.00 -1.14 -7.40
C PHE A 183 -14.01 -1.97 -8.23
N ARG A 184 -12.84 -2.33 -7.66
CA ARG A 184 -11.84 -3.17 -8.32
C ARG A 184 -11.22 -4.17 -7.34
N LEU A 185 -10.99 -5.40 -7.83
CA LEU A 185 -10.36 -6.49 -7.08
C LEU A 185 -9.39 -7.24 -7.99
N VAL A 186 -8.09 -7.12 -7.72
CA VAL A 186 -7.06 -7.88 -8.44
C VAL A 186 -6.54 -9.00 -7.54
N LYS A 187 -6.88 -10.25 -7.86
CA LYS A 187 -6.39 -11.44 -7.16
C LYS A 187 -5.04 -11.85 -7.73
N ILE A 188 -4.04 -12.00 -6.88
CA ILE A 188 -2.66 -12.22 -7.30
C ILE A 188 -2.17 -13.59 -6.86
N ARG A 189 -1.65 -14.36 -7.82
CA ARG A 189 -0.96 -15.64 -7.62
C ARG A 189 0.49 -15.57 -8.05
N THR A 190 1.37 -16.24 -7.34
CA THR A 190 2.81 -16.27 -7.69
C THR A 190 3.07 -17.09 -8.95
N THR A 191 2.35 -18.18 -9.16
CA THR A 191 2.44 -19.03 -10.35
C THR A 191 1.04 -19.47 -10.79
N ASP A 192 0.89 -19.85 -12.03
CA ASP A 192 -0.37 -20.40 -12.60
C ASP A 192 -0.86 -21.68 -11.90
N ARG A 193 0.04 -22.41 -11.23
CA ARG A 193 -0.26 -23.67 -10.49
C ARG A 193 -0.74 -23.43 -9.06
N LYS A 194 -0.71 -22.17 -8.57
CA LYS A 194 -1.09 -21.81 -7.19
C LYS A 194 -2.39 -21.01 -7.16
N PHE A 195 -3.16 -21.19 -6.11
CA PHE A 195 -4.30 -20.29 -5.84
C PHE A 195 -3.81 -18.87 -5.50
N PRO A 196 -4.59 -17.83 -5.82
CA PRO A 196 -4.29 -16.47 -5.40
C PRO A 196 -4.18 -16.37 -3.88
N LYS A 197 -3.11 -15.73 -3.40
CA LYS A 197 -2.86 -15.53 -1.97
C LYS A 197 -2.98 -14.07 -1.54
N ARG A 198 -2.82 -13.13 -2.46
CA ARG A 198 -2.92 -11.69 -2.23
C ARG A 198 -3.98 -11.09 -3.13
N ALA A 199 -4.55 -10.02 -2.66
CA ALA A 199 -5.49 -9.23 -3.43
C ALA A 199 -5.22 -7.74 -3.23
N VAL A 200 -5.19 -6.98 -4.31
CA VAL A 200 -5.37 -5.53 -4.26
C VAL A 200 -6.86 -5.28 -4.36
N VAL A 201 -7.42 -4.61 -3.35
CA VAL A 201 -8.84 -4.24 -3.30
C VAL A 201 -8.93 -2.73 -3.25
N GLU A 202 -9.72 -2.15 -4.13
CA GLU A 202 -9.90 -0.72 -4.23
C GLU A 202 -11.35 -0.35 -3.96
N PHE A 203 -11.53 0.65 -3.10
CA PHE A 203 -12.82 1.12 -2.63
C PHE A 203 -13.03 2.59 -3.00
N SER A 204 -14.28 2.95 -3.27
CA SER A 204 -14.75 4.32 -3.40
C SER A 204 -15.99 4.55 -2.53
N THR A 205 -16.46 5.78 -2.47
CA THR A 205 -17.73 6.12 -1.79
C THR A 205 -18.96 5.83 -2.64
N GLU A 206 -18.78 5.56 -3.93
CA GLU A 206 -19.84 5.25 -4.88
C GLU A 206 -20.04 3.74 -5.02
N ARG A 207 -21.29 3.33 -5.20
CA ARG A 207 -21.62 1.93 -5.51
C ARG A 207 -21.60 1.73 -7.01
N VAL A 208 -20.59 1.04 -7.48
CA VAL A 208 -20.46 0.63 -8.88
C VAL A 208 -20.29 -0.89 -8.97
N GLU A 209 -20.41 -1.44 -10.17
CA GLU A 209 -20.12 -2.85 -10.40
C GLU A 209 -18.65 -3.15 -10.08
N LEU A 210 -18.41 -4.27 -9.40
CA LEU A 210 -17.07 -4.70 -9.03
C LEU A 210 -16.37 -5.35 -10.21
N ASP A 211 -15.34 -4.72 -10.71
CA ASP A 211 -14.41 -5.35 -11.64
C ASP A 211 -13.46 -6.31 -10.90
N THR A 212 -13.34 -7.53 -11.41
CA THR A 212 -12.49 -8.57 -10.80
C THR A 212 -11.52 -9.14 -11.81
N GLU A 213 -10.23 -9.00 -11.51
CA GLU A 213 -9.11 -9.46 -12.32
C GLU A 213 -8.30 -10.53 -11.58
N GLU A 214 -7.57 -11.37 -12.33
CA GLU A 214 -6.56 -12.27 -11.79
C GLU A 214 -5.20 -11.97 -12.43
N LEU A 215 -4.19 -11.74 -11.58
CA LEU A 215 -2.81 -11.52 -11.99
C LEU A 215 -1.94 -12.73 -11.61
N THR A 216 -1.33 -13.36 -12.61
CA THR A 216 -0.31 -14.39 -12.41
C THR A 216 1.07 -13.77 -12.58
N MET A 217 1.94 -13.87 -11.56
CA MET A 217 3.26 -13.24 -11.62
C MET A 217 4.23 -13.98 -12.55
N THR A 218 4.28 -15.32 -12.43
CA THR A 218 5.22 -16.13 -13.24
C THR A 218 4.54 -17.35 -13.83
N ARG A 219 5.04 -17.76 -15.00
CA ARG A 219 4.73 -19.03 -15.66
C ARG A 219 6.05 -19.67 -16.07
N ASP A 220 6.27 -20.91 -15.69
CA ASP A 220 7.50 -21.67 -15.98
C ASP A 220 8.79 -20.90 -15.58
N GLY A 221 8.73 -20.15 -14.46
CA GLY A 221 9.85 -19.40 -13.91
C GLY A 221 10.11 -18.03 -14.56
N VAL A 222 9.31 -17.66 -15.56
CA VAL A 222 9.42 -16.36 -16.26
C VAL A 222 8.23 -15.48 -15.87
N TRP A 223 8.45 -14.18 -15.79
CA TRP A 223 7.37 -13.20 -15.59
C TRP A 223 6.35 -13.28 -16.72
N THR A 224 5.07 -13.23 -16.38
CA THR A 224 4.01 -13.13 -17.38
C THR A 224 4.01 -11.75 -18.01
N PRO A 225 3.53 -11.60 -19.27
CA PRO A 225 3.38 -10.29 -19.90
C PRO A 225 2.54 -9.32 -19.05
N GLU A 226 1.46 -9.84 -18.42
CA GLU A 226 0.57 -9.07 -17.56
C GLU A 226 1.30 -8.54 -16.32
N TYR A 227 2.12 -9.36 -15.67
CA TYR A 227 2.93 -8.93 -14.52
C TYR A 227 4.05 -7.97 -14.94
N SER A 228 4.74 -8.27 -16.05
CA SER A 228 5.76 -7.39 -16.62
C SER A 228 5.22 -5.99 -16.89
N HIS A 229 4.01 -5.88 -17.43
CA HIS A 229 3.35 -4.58 -17.65
C HIS A 229 3.29 -3.70 -16.39
N TYR A 230 3.08 -4.30 -15.21
CA TYR A 230 3.04 -3.55 -13.94
C TYR A 230 4.43 -3.21 -13.39
N VAL A 231 5.45 -4.03 -13.64
CA VAL A 231 6.71 -3.93 -12.88
C VAL A 231 7.93 -3.57 -13.72
N ASP A 232 7.85 -3.64 -15.05
CA ASP A 232 9.02 -3.40 -15.93
C ASP A 232 9.59 -2.00 -15.78
N ASP A 233 8.81 -0.99 -15.46
CA ASP A 233 9.29 0.38 -15.25
C ASP A 233 10.02 0.57 -13.90
N PHE A 234 9.92 -0.42 -13.02
CA PHE A 234 10.47 -0.34 -11.66
C PHE A 234 11.69 -1.22 -11.46
N TYR A 235 11.61 -2.50 -11.82
CA TYR A 235 12.71 -3.43 -11.57
C TYR A 235 13.84 -3.30 -12.56
N LEU A 236 15.09 -3.37 -12.05
CA LEU A 236 16.26 -3.57 -12.87
C LEU A 236 16.12 -4.91 -13.62
N LYS A 237 16.36 -4.91 -14.93
CA LYS A 237 16.40 -6.17 -15.69
C LYS A 237 17.51 -7.05 -15.11
N LYS A 238 17.17 -8.30 -14.78
CA LYS A 238 18.22 -9.28 -14.48
C LYS A 238 19.00 -9.52 -15.77
N THR A 239 20.26 -9.08 -15.76
CA THR A 239 21.25 -9.48 -16.75
C THR A 239 21.54 -10.97 -16.62
#